data_24c6269908c6c0f344a4be1d10748b84
#
_entry.id   24c6269908c6c0f344a4be1d10748b84
#
_cell.length_a   1.000
_cell.length_b   1.000
_cell.length_c   1.000
_cell.angle_alpha   90.00
_cell.angle_beta   90.00
_cell.angle_gamma   90.00
#
_symmetry.space_group_name_H-M   'P 1'
#
loop_
_entity.id
_entity.type
_entity.pdbx_description
1 polymer ?
#
loop_
_entity_poly.entity_id
_entity_poly.type
_entity_poly.pdbx_seq_one_letter_code
_entity_poly.pdbx_strand_id
1 'polypeptide(L)'
;MIAGMAHNTSPLPMTATSSHRWHEFLDNIASLLPAGTAAVVVDGPGEQPGIVADCLAETLRAAGRPCWRPAGTSPDAAAPAAGTVMLADGPAWRTARDWDVVIWLRAGHAGHGHHPGGEADAGIVIDLHDPAWPVIRRVAGPFASRGRWYISETRAFFSTRAATWDTKFGDDLPAYSAAIAQARIRPGGVVIDVGCGTGRALPALRQAVGSDGTVIAVDLTPEMLRHARVKGRAAHAALILADARHLPFASASADAIFAAGLITHMPDTQAGLRQLARITRPGGLLILFHPSGRAALAARHGRTLEPDEPLAAAQLQRSTAATGWHLTTYDDAECRFLAIATRQ
;
A
#
# COMPACT_ATOMS: atom_id res chain seq x y z
N MET A 1 18.26 7.60 49.35
CA MET A 1 18.69 6.69 48.26
C MET A 1 17.50 5.83 47.89
N ILE A 2 16.80 6.20 46.80
CA ILE A 2 15.78 5.36 46.21
C ILE A 2 16.19 5.24 44.75
N ALA A 3 16.74 4.08 44.39
CA ALA A 3 17.14 3.74 43.06
C ALA A 3 15.90 3.61 42.18
N GLY A 4 15.81 4.42 41.13
CA GLY A 4 14.81 4.30 40.10
C GLY A 4 15.02 2.99 39.33
N MET A 5 14.09 2.06 39.46
CA MET A 5 14.00 0.89 38.57
C MET A 5 13.58 1.38 37.18
N ALA A 6 14.53 1.39 36.27
CA ALA A 6 14.23 1.49 34.86
C ALA A 6 13.44 0.23 34.46
N HIS A 7 12.17 0.38 34.16
CA HIS A 7 11.38 -0.67 33.53
C HIS A 7 11.93 -0.90 32.11
N ASN A 8 12.78 -1.91 32.00
CA ASN A 8 13.23 -2.46 30.74
C ASN A 8 12.10 -3.35 30.18
N THR A 9 11.11 -2.72 29.58
CA THR A 9 10.08 -3.41 28.81
C THR A 9 10.56 -3.58 27.39
N SER A 10 11.45 -4.55 27.13
CA SER A 10 11.65 -5.08 25.79
C SER A 10 10.38 -5.85 25.39
N PRO A 11 9.58 -5.36 24.43
CA PRO A 11 8.42 -6.09 24.00
C PRO A 11 8.87 -7.15 22.97
N LEU A 12 8.71 -8.40 23.32
CA LEU A 12 8.88 -9.60 22.49
C LEU A 12 10.34 -10.06 22.28
N PRO A 13 10.60 -11.38 22.27
CA PRO A 13 11.89 -11.92 21.84
C PRO A 13 12.05 -11.68 20.33
N MET A 14 12.71 -10.57 19.99
CA MET A 14 12.91 -10.16 18.60
C MET A 14 14.11 -10.89 18.01
N THR A 15 13.93 -11.50 16.85
CA THR A 15 15.05 -11.97 16.03
C THR A 15 15.83 -10.77 15.46
N ALA A 16 17.08 -10.94 15.05
CA ALA A 16 17.85 -9.87 14.42
C ALA A 16 17.12 -9.27 13.19
N THR A 17 16.38 -10.10 12.47
CA THR A 17 15.60 -9.68 11.30
C THR A 17 14.40 -8.81 11.68
N SER A 18 13.68 -9.15 12.76
CA SER A 18 12.56 -8.32 13.25
C SER A 18 13.04 -7.02 13.87
N SER A 19 14.19 -7.02 14.56
CA SER A 19 14.81 -5.79 15.06
C SER A 19 15.18 -4.85 13.93
N HIS A 20 15.80 -5.35 12.86
CA HIS A 20 16.12 -4.55 11.66
C HIS A 20 14.86 -3.98 11.01
N ARG A 21 13.78 -4.79 10.89
CA ARG A 21 12.50 -4.33 10.33
C ARG A 21 11.88 -3.20 11.16
N TRP A 22 11.91 -3.30 12.50
CA TRP A 22 11.42 -2.25 13.38
C TRP A 22 12.18 -0.94 13.22
N HIS A 23 13.51 -0.97 13.13
CA HIS A 23 14.33 0.22 12.91
C HIS A 23 13.97 0.88 11.56
N GLU A 24 13.96 0.11 10.47
CA GLU A 24 13.60 0.63 9.15
C GLU A 24 12.19 1.26 9.13
N PHE A 25 11.23 0.62 9.76
CA PHE A 25 9.85 1.08 9.89
C PHE A 25 9.76 2.41 10.66
N LEU A 26 10.42 2.51 11.82
CA LEU A 26 10.42 3.72 12.64
C LEU A 26 11.14 4.87 11.95
N ASP A 27 12.25 4.61 11.27
CA ASP A 27 12.98 5.59 10.46
C ASP A 27 12.10 6.12 9.31
N ASN A 28 11.35 5.25 8.65
CA ASN A 28 10.38 5.66 7.63
C ASN A 28 9.31 6.57 8.22
N ILE A 29 8.70 6.22 9.36
CA ILE A 29 7.72 7.10 10.02
C ILE A 29 8.36 8.44 10.38
N ALA A 30 9.54 8.43 11.02
CA ALA A 30 10.24 9.66 11.44
C ALA A 30 10.51 10.58 10.25
N SER A 31 10.81 10.02 9.05
CA SER A 31 11.03 10.78 7.82
C SER A 31 9.75 11.40 7.24
N LEU A 32 8.60 10.80 7.52
CA LEU A 32 7.30 11.30 7.07
C LEU A 32 6.80 12.48 7.90
N LEU A 33 7.22 12.60 9.16
CA LEU A 33 6.77 13.66 10.05
C LEU A 33 7.29 15.03 9.60
N PRO A 34 6.52 16.13 9.83
CA PRO A 34 6.96 17.49 9.56
C PRO A 34 8.32 17.79 10.19
N ALA A 35 9.17 18.54 9.51
CA ALA A 35 10.54 18.83 9.97
C ALA A 35 10.63 19.75 11.20
N GLY A 36 9.57 20.54 11.46
CA GLY A 36 9.50 21.48 12.59
C GLY A 36 8.73 20.94 13.78
N THR A 37 8.09 21.86 14.50
CA THR A 37 7.13 21.54 15.56
C THR A 37 5.96 20.77 14.96
N ALA A 38 5.58 19.67 15.56
CA ALA A 38 4.45 18.87 15.11
C ALA A 38 3.74 18.22 16.30
N ALA A 39 2.42 18.13 16.22
CA ALA A 39 1.58 17.37 17.14
C ALA A 39 1.17 16.06 16.44
N VAL A 40 1.60 14.95 17.01
CA VAL A 40 1.38 13.60 16.46
C VAL A 40 0.66 12.74 17.47
N VAL A 41 -0.38 12.02 17.05
CA VAL A 41 -1.05 11.02 17.88
C VAL A 41 -0.98 9.65 17.22
N VAL A 42 -0.67 8.64 18.01
CA VAL A 42 -0.73 7.23 17.64
C VAL A 42 -1.99 6.63 18.26
N ASP A 43 -2.88 6.10 17.44
CA ASP A 43 -4.14 5.53 17.92
C ASP A 43 -4.40 4.16 17.26
N GLY A 44 -5.25 3.36 17.89
CA GLY A 44 -5.57 2.02 17.46
C GLY A 44 -5.99 1.12 18.62
N PRO A 45 -6.31 -0.16 18.36
CA PRO A 45 -6.78 -1.07 19.39
C PRO A 45 -5.68 -1.50 20.37
N GLY A 46 -6.06 -1.69 21.63
CA GLY A 46 -5.21 -2.26 22.70
C GLY A 46 -4.09 -1.33 23.17
N GLU A 47 -2.99 -1.93 23.63
CA GLU A 47 -1.84 -1.21 24.19
C GLU A 47 -0.76 -0.86 23.15
N GLN A 48 -0.94 -1.30 21.91
CA GLN A 48 0.03 -1.11 20.84
C GLN A 48 0.34 0.38 20.54
N PRO A 49 -0.62 1.32 20.61
CA PRO A 49 -0.35 2.73 20.40
C PRO A 49 0.75 3.30 21.29
N GLY A 50 0.72 2.98 22.59
CA GLY A 50 1.74 3.41 23.54
C GLY A 50 3.13 2.88 23.21
N ILE A 51 3.24 1.58 22.88
CA ILE A 51 4.50 0.92 22.50
C ILE A 51 5.10 1.58 21.26
N VAL A 52 4.31 1.76 20.21
CA VAL A 52 4.77 2.38 18.96
C VAL A 52 5.19 3.83 19.19
N ALA A 53 4.43 4.57 20.00
CA ALA A 53 4.75 5.96 20.32
C ALA A 53 6.05 6.09 21.13
N ASP A 54 6.31 5.17 22.08
CA ASP A 54 7.56 5.18 22.85
C ASP A 54 8.76 4.87 21.96
N CYS A 55 8.68 3.83 21.12
CA CYS A 55 9.75 3.48 20.17
C CYS A 55 10.01 4.62 19.17
N LEU A 56 8.95 5.26 18.67
CA LEU A 56 9.08 6.39 17.74
C LEU A 56 9.72 7.61 18.43
N ALA A 57 9.37 7.88 19.69
CA ALA A 57 9.99 8.95 20.46
C ALA A 57 11.50 8.73 20.67
N GLU A 58 11.91 7.50 20.94
CA GLU A 58 13.32 7.13 21.05
C GLU A 58 14.05 7.33 19.71
N THR A 59 13.45 6.87 18.60
CA THR A 59 14.00 7.03 17.25
C THR A 59 14.18 8.51 16.90
N LEU A 60 13.17 9.35 17.17
CA LEU A 60 13.25 10.79 16.92
C LEU A 60 14.36 11.45 17.74
N ARG A 61 14.50 11.13 19.02
CA ARG A 61 15.55 11.67 19.89
C ARG A 61 16.94 11.20 19.43
N ALA A 62 17.09 9.94 19.06
CA ALA A 62 18.35 9.40 18.52
C ALA A 62 18.75 10.10 17.20
N ALA A 63 17.78 10.51 16.38
CA ALA A 63 17.99 11.31 15.17
C ALA A 63 18.19 12.83 15.45
N GLY A 64 18.33 13.24 16.73
CA GLY A 64 18.54 14.64 17.11
C GLY A 64 17.28 15.51 17.03
N ARG A 65 16.10 14.92 16.90
CA ARG A 65 14.81 15.64 16.90
C ARG A 65 14.23 15.65 18.31
N PRO A 66 14.07 16.83 18.93
CA PRO A 66 13.42 16.92 20.23
C PRO A 66 12.01 16.33 20.17
N CYS A 67 11.73 15.41 21.09
CA CYS A 67 10.43 14.75 21.17
C CYS A 67 9.93 14.74 22.61
N TRP A 68 8.72 15.22 22.81
CA TRP A 68 8.04 15.25 24.10
C TRP A 68 6.87 14.27 24.10
N ARG A 69 6.88 13.41 25.11
CA ARG A 69 5.78 12.48 25.42
C ARG A 69 5.00 13.06 26.61
N PRO A 70 3.73 13.50 26.43
CA PRO A 70 2.93 13.98 27.55
C PRO A 70 2.65 12.85 28.54
N ALA A 71 2.75 13.15 29.83
CA ALA A 71 2.38 12.21 30.88
C ALA A 71 0.88 12.26 31.12
N GLY A 72 0.22 11.10 31.17
CA GLY A 72 -1.22 10.97 31.43
C GLY A 72 -2.09 11.34 30.23
N THR A 73 -3.39 11.50 30.48
CA THR A 73 -4.43 11.75 29.47
C THR A 73 -4.99 13.17 29.50
N SER A 74 -4.31 14.12 30.20
CA SER A 74 -4.80 15.49 30.33
C SER A 74 -4.49 16.30 29.06
N PRO A 75 -5.53 16.78 28.35
CA PRO A 75 -5.35 17.61 27.15
C PRO A 75 -4.80 19.02 27.44
N ASP A 76 -4.76 19.46 28.70
CA ASP A 76 -4.22 20.77 29.13
C ASP A 76 -2.67 20.82 29.11
N ALA A 77 -2.03 19.82 28.55
CA ALA A 77 -0.58 19.83 28.39
C ALA A 77 -0.14 21.00 27.53
N ALA A 78 0.79 21.79 28.04
CA ALA A 78 1.32 22.98 27.36
C ALA A 78 1.78 22.65 25.92
N ALA A 79 1.66 23.61 25.02
CA ALA A 79 2.16 23.46 23.66
C ALA A 79 3.67 23.16 23.70
N PRO A 80 4.17 22.25 22.85
CA PRO A 80 5.58 21.91 22.80
C PRO A 80 6.42 23.15 22.41
N ALA A 81 7.66 23.18 22.91
CA ALA A 81 8.62 24.19 22.49
C ALA A 81 8.84 24.14 20.96
N ALA A 82 9.21 25.27 20.36
CA ALA A 82 9.49 25.34 18.93
C ALA A 82 10.52 24.27 18.50
N GLY A 83 10.25 23.60 17.39
CA GLY A 83 11.10 22.51 16.86
C GLY A 83 10.91 21.15 17.55
N THR A 84 10.00 21.04 18.52
CA THR A 84 9.73 19.80 19.26
C THR A 84 8.54 19.05 18.66
N VAL A 85 8.65 17.73 18.51
CA VAL A 85 7.53 16.84 18.17
C VAL A 85 6.82 16.47 19.47
N MET A 86 5.55 16.83 19.60
CA MET A 86 4.66 16.27 20.62
C MET A 86 4.13 14.94 20.11
N LEU A 87 4.32 13.88 20.88
CA LEU A 87 3.86 12.53 20.49
C LEU A 87 2.99 11.94 21.60
N ALA A 88 1.70 11.89 21.38
CA ALA A 88 0.70 11.31 22.28
C ALA A 88 0.18 9.97 21.76
N ASP A 89 -0.55 9.21 22.56
CA ASP A 89 -1.15 7.96 22.17
C ASP A 89 -2.51 7.70 22.81
N GLY A 90 -3.31 6.91 22.10
CA GLY A 90 -4.60 6.42 22.54
C GLY A 90 -5.79 7.33 22.26
N PRO A 91 -7.02 6.78 22.43
CA PRO A 91 -8.26 7.42 22.01
C PRO A 91 -8.60 8.70 22.79
N ALA A 92 -8.16 8.82 24.04
CA ALA A 92 -8.38 10.02 24.84
C ALA A 92 -7.64 11.23 24.25
N TRP A 93 -6.41 11.03 23.78
CA TRP A 93 -5.64 12.06 23.10
C TRP A 93 -6.19 12.35 21.70
N ARG A 94 -6.64 11.30 20.99
CA ARG A 94 -7.17 11.43 19.63
C ARG A 94 -8.28 12.48 19.53
N THR A 95 -9.15 12.55 20.53
CA THR A 95 -10.31 13.46 20.55
C THR A 95 -10.03 14.78 21.26
N ALA A 96 -8.88 14.93 21.90
CA ALA A 96 -8.58 16.07 22.79
C ALA A 96 -8.25 17.36 22.04
N ARG A 97 -7.76 17.26 20.80
CA ARG A 97 -7.31 18.42 20.00
C ARG A 97 -7.17 18.03 18.52
N ASP A 98 -6.92 19.04 17.68
CA ASP A 98 -6.48 18.83 16.30
C ASP A 98 -5.01 18.38 16.27
N TRP A 99 -4.71 17.43 15.38
CA TRP A 99 -3.40 16.81 15.22
C TRP A 99 -2.85 17.07 13.83
N ASP A 100 -1.55 17.43 13.73
CA ASP A 100 -0.87 17.56 12.45
C ASP A 100 -0.72 16.21 11.73
N VAL A 101 -0.51 15.15 12.51
CA VAL A 101 -0.40 13.79 12.00
C VAL A 101 -1.13 12.81 12.91
N VAL A 102 -2.00 12.03 12.34
CA VAL A 102 -2.63 10.90 12.99
C VAL A 102 -2.07 9.62 12.42
N ILE A 103 -1.55 8.76 13.29
CA ILE A 103 -1.06 7.43 12.98
C ILE A 103 -2.07 6.42 13.50
N TRP A 104 -2.66 5.62 12.61
CA TRP A 104 -3.61 4.57 12.97
C TRP A 104 -2.96 3.19 12.87
N LEU A 105 -3.11 2.38 13.93
CA LEU A 105 -2.62 1.02 13.97
C LEU A 105 -3.75 0.02 13.68
N ARG A 106 -3.53 -0.84 12.69
CA ARG A 106 -4.33 -2.06 12.48
C ARG A 106 -3.67 -3.19 13.24
N ALA A 107 -4.26 -3.67 14.33
CA ALA A 107 -3.82 -4.86 15.04
C ALA A 107 -4.77 -6.04 14.76
N GLY A 108 -4.28 -7.28 14.93
CA GLY A 108 -5.11 -8.48 14.79
C GLY A 108 -6.27 -8.50 15.80
N HIS A 109 -7.29 -9.27 15.53
CA HIS A 109 -8.60 -9.47 16.18
C HIS A 109 -8.75 -9.06 17.66
N ALA A 110 -8.54 -7.81 17.99
CA ALA A 110 -8.97 -7.23 19.26
C ALA A 110 -10.32 -6.55 18.99
N GLY A 111 -11.35 -7.10 19.59
CA GLY A 111 -12.74 -6.73 19.67
C GLY A 111 -13.24 -5.51 18.87
N HIS A 112 -14.39 -5.65 18.27
CA HIS A 112 -15.17 -4.60 17.58
C HIS A 112 -15.61 -3.48 18.55
N GLY A 113 -14.64 -2.81 19.18
CA GLY A 113 -14.87 -1.57 19.91
C GLY A 113 -15.04 -0.45 18.89
N HIS A 114 -16.12 0.29 19.02
CA HIS A 114 -16.34 1.51 18.24
C HIS A 114 -15.26 2.54 18.65
N HIS A 115 -14.18 2.66 17.87
CA HIS A 115 -13.18 3.71 18.07
C HIS A 115 -13.65 4.98 17.36
N PRO A 116 -13.83 6.09 18.07
CA PRO A 116 -14.13 7.37 17.44
C PRO A 116 -12.95 7.78 16.55
N GLY A 117 -13.21 8.07 15.29
CA GLY A 117 -12.21 8.58 14.34
C GLY A 117 -11.63 7.53 13.36
N GLY A 118 -11.52 6.28 13.70
CA GLY A 118 -11.11 5.20 12.82
C GLY A 118 -9.90 5.44 11.90
N GLU A 119 -9.76 4.56 10.91
CA GLU A 119 -8.69 4.63 9.91
C GLU A 119 -8.88 5.73 8.86
N ALA A 120 -10.13 6.14 8.61
CA ALA A 120 -10.48 7.06 7.52
C ALA A 120 -9.74 8.41 7.63
N ASP A 121 -9.67 8.95 8.84
CA ASP A 121 -9.05 10.25 9.12
C ASP A 121 -7.53 10.17 9.39
N ALA A 122 -6.94 8.98 9.31
CA ALA A 122 -5.52 8.82 9.60
C ALA A 122 -4.63 9.28 8.44
N GLY A 123 -3.61 10.07 8.75
CA GLY A 123 -2.56 10.46 7.82
C GLY A 123 -1.60 9.32 7.49
N ILE A 124 -1.37 8.42 8.46
CA ILE A 124 -0.51 7.23 8.30
C ILE A 124 -1.26 6.02 8.86
N VAL A 125 -1.33 4.93 8.10
CA VAL A 125 -1.92 3.66 8.54
C VAL A 125 -0.85 2.58 8.56
N ILE A 126 -0.76 1.89 9.70
CA ILE A 126 0.22 0.86 9.99
C ILE A 126 -0.47 -0.49 10.16
N ASP A 127 0.06 -1.54 9.55
CA ASP A 127 -0.33 -2.93 9.75
C ASP A 127 0.57 -3.56 10.84
N LEU A 128 -0.02 -3.93 11.96
CA LEU A 128 0.58 -4.66 13.08
C LEU A 128 -0.09 -6.01 13.34
N HIS A 129 -0.71 -6.63 12.31
CA HIS A 129 -1.25 -7.99 12.46
C HIS A 129 -0.16 -9.00 12.84
N ASP A 130 1.06 -8.78 12.38
CA ASP A 130 2.27 -9.42 12.87
C ASP A 130 3.10 -8.36 13.63
N PRO A 131 3.07 -8.38 14.98
CA PRO A 131 3.83 -7.41 15.77
C PRO A 131 5.34 -7.48 15.57
N ALA A 132 5.88 -8.60 15.10
CA ALA A 132 7.29 -8.73 14.77
C ALA A 132 7.64 -8.10 13.40
N TRP A 133 6.64 -7.77 12.59
CA TRP A 133 6.81 -7.29 11.22
C TRP A 133 5.88 -6.11 10.88
N PRO A 134 6.07 -4.93 11.51
CA PRO A 134 5.26 -3.75 11.24
C PRO A 134 5.44 -3.25 9.81
N VAL A 135 4.35 -2.74 9.20
CA VAL A 135 4.38 -2.21 7.83
C VAL A 135 3.50 -0.98 7.69
N ILE A 136 4.02 0.09 7.08
CA ILE A 136 3.22 1.25 6.68
C ILE A 136 2.37 0.86 5.46
N ARG A 137 1.05 0.95 5.59
CA ARG A 137 0.10 0.56 4.54
C ARG A 137 -0.44 1.71 3.73
N ARG A 138 -0.60 2.86 4.34
CA ARG A 138 -1.11 4.06 3.70
C ARG A 138 -0.47 5.28 4.31
N VAL A 139 -0.12 6.23 3.46
CA VAL A 139 0.27 7.58 3.83
C VAL A 139 -0.59 8.52 2.98
N ALA A 140 -1.36 9.38 3.64
CA ALA A 140 -2.30 10.28 2.99
C ALA A 140 -1.74 11.70 2.80
N GLY A 141 -2.31 12.44 1.86
CA GLY A 141 -2.08 13.87 1.69
C GLY A 141 -0.62 14.24 1.41
N PRO A 142 -0.16 15.36 1.98
CA PRO A 142 1.16 15.92 1.68
C PRO A 142 2.34 15.08 2.20
N PHE A 143 2.08 14.06 3.02
CA PHE A 143 3.11 13.16 3.54
C PHE A 143 3.50 12.07 2.54
N ALA A 144 2.60 11.69 1.62
CA ALA A 144 2.79 10.56 0.70
C ALA A 144 4.01 10.70 -0.21
N SER A 145 4.37 11.93 -0.58
CA SER A 145 5.53 12.24 -1.44
C SER A 145 6.86 12.30 -0.68
N ARG A 146 6.82 12.24 0.66
CA ARG A 146 8.03 12.33 1.49
C ARG A 146 8.70 10.98 1.64
N GLY A 147 10.03 10.97 1.55
CA GLY A 147 10.85 9.82 1.86
C GLY A 147 10.76 8.65 0.86
N ARG A 148 11.46 7.60 1.19
CA ARG A 148 11.56 6.35 0.39
C ARG A 148 10.66 5.22 0.90
N TRP A 149 9.81 5.52 1.87
CA TRP A 149 8.97 4.57 2.61
C TRP A 149 8.23 3.57 1.70
N TYR A 150 7.73 4.04 0.56
CA TYR A 150 6.87 3.21 -0.31
C TYR A 150 7.57 1.92 -0.78
N ILE A 151 8.82 2.01 -1.19
CA ILE A 151 9.55 0.84 -1.73
C ILE A 151 9.80 -0.19 -0.62
N SER A 152 10.37 0.26 0.51
CA SER A 152 10.69 -0.63 1.63
C SER A 152 9.43 -1.23 2.26
N GLU A 153 8.40 -0.43 2.49
CA GLU A 153 7.16 -0.89 3.10
C GLU A 153 6.35 -1.80 2.18
N THR A 154 6.29 -1.50 0.88
CA THR A 154 5.64 -2.37 -0.09
C THR A 154 6.35 -3.72 -0.18
N ARG A 155 7.68 -3.74 -0.26
CA ARG A 155 8.46 -4.98 -0.23
C ARG A 155 8.26 -5.74 1.07
N ALA A 156 8.34 -5.08 2.22
CA ALA A 156 8.13 -5.71 3.52
C ALA A 156 6.75 -6.38 3.62
N PHE A 157 5.71 -5.73 3.07
CA PHE A 157 4.36 -6.30 3.07
C PHE A 157 4.22 -7.53 2.18
N PHE A 158 4.73 -7.46 0.96
CA PHE A 158 4.51 -8.53 -0.03
C PHE A 158 5.50 -9.68 0.10
N SER A 159 6.74 -9.46 0.55
CA SER A 159 7.77 -10.50 0.67
C SER A 159 7.33 -11.62 1.61
N THR A 160 6.80 -11.30 2.79
CA THR A 160 6.34 -12.29 3.77
C THR A 160 5.09 -13.06 3.32
N ARG A 161 4.34 -12.49 2.37
CA ARG A 161 3.07 -13.05 1.87
C ARG A 161 3.22 -13.81 0.55
N ALA A 162 4.36 -13.70 -0.12
CA ALA A 162 4.57 -14.26 -1.46
C ALA A 162 4.36 -15.78 -1.52
N ALA A 163 4.84 -16.50 -0.51
CA ALA A 163 4.74 -17.97 -0.45
C ALA A 163 3.28 -18.46 -0.36
N THR A 164 2.43 -17.73 0.36
CA THR A 164 1.03 -18.09 0.61
C THR A 164 0.05 -17.23 -0.19
N TRP A 165 0.53 -16.37 -1.09
CA TRP A 165 -0.31 -15.42 -1.81
C TRP A 165 -1.47 -16.08 -2.53
N ASP A 166 -1.20 -17.14 -3.28
CA ASP A 166 -2.21 -17.85 -4.07
C ASP A 166 -3.25 -18.59 -3.24
N THR A 167 -2.90 -18.99 -2.02
CA THR A 167 -3.85 -19.74 -1.17
C THR A 167 -4.96 -18.86 -0.59
N LYS A 168 -4.77 -17.53 -0.63
CA LYS A 168 -5.75 -16.58 -0.08
C LYS A 168 -6.98 -16.38 -0.96
N PHE A 169 -6.85 -16.61 -2.26
CA PHE A 169 -7.87 -16.23 -3.25
C PHE A 169 -8.56 -17.43 -3.90
N GLY A 170 -8.19 -18.64 -3.52
CA GLY A 170 -8.74 -19.86 -4.10
C GLY A 170 -8.40 -20.00 -5.60
N ASP A 171 -9.28 -20.66 -6.34
CA ASP A 171 -9.15 -20.82 -7.80
C ASP A 171 -9.78 -19.64 -8.54
N ASP A 172 -9.06 -18.50 -8.58
CA ASP A 172 -9.50 -17.30 -9.30
C ASP A 172 -8.86 -17.13 -10.68
N LEU A 173 -8.01 -18.08 -11.13
CA LEU A 173 -7.38 -18.04 -12.47
C LEU A 173 -8.40 -17.91 -13.61
N PRO A 174 -9.59 -18.59 -13.58
CA PRO A 174 -10.63 -18.36 -14.57
C PRO A 174 -11.11 -16.90 -14.67
N ALA A 175 -11.17 -16.18 -13.53
CA ALA A 175 -11.57 -14.78 -13.53
C ALA A 175 -10.54 -13.87 -14.24
N TYR A 176 -9.23 -14.15 -14.04
CA TYR A 176 -8.16 -13.48 -14.81
C TYR A 176 -8.30 -13.73 -16.31
N SER A 177 -8.51 -14.99 -16.70
CA SER A 177 -8.68 -15.37 -18.10
C SER A 177 -9.89 -14.68 -18.74
N ALA A 178 -11.03 -14.63 -18.04
CA ALA A 178 -12.24 -13.96 -18.50
C ALA A 178 -12.04 -12.45 -18.68
N ALA A 179 -11.39 -11.78 -17.73
CA ALA A 179 -11.10 -10.34 -17.80
C ALA A 179 -10.17 -10.02 -18.98
N ILE A 180 -9.12 -10.80 -19.20
CA ILE A 180 -8.18 -10.64 -20.30
C ILE A 180 -8.86 -10.90 -21.66
N ALA A 181 -9.71 -11.92 -21.77
CA ALA A 181 -10.47 -12.19 -22.97
C ALA A 181 -11.44 -11.05 -23.31
N GLN A 182 -12.11 -10.47 -22.31
CA GLN A 182 -13.01 -9.32 -22.48
C GLN A 182 -12.27 -8.08 -22.99
N ALA A 183 -11.02 -7.88 -22.57
CA ALA A 183 -10.21 -6.75 -22.98
C ALA A 183 -9.80 -6.78 -24.48
N ARG A 184 -9.87 -7.94 -25.14
CA ARG A 184 -9.53 -8.12 -26.57
C ARG A 184 -8.15 -7.58 -26.92
N ILE A 185 -7.14 -7.97 -26.13
CA ILE A 185 -5.76 -7.59 -26.39
C ILE A 185 -5.36 -8.03 -27.80
N ARG A 186 -4.66 -7.16 -28.54
CA ARG A 186 -4.23 -7.45 -29.91
C ARG A 186 -3.27 -8.64 -29.94
N PRO A 187 -3.54 -9.69 -30.74
CA PRO A 187 -2.57 -10.76 -31.02
C PRO A 187 -1.28 -10.19 -31.62
N GLY A 188 -0.13 -10.77 -31.27
CA GLY A 188 1.19 -10.29 -31.71
C GLY A 188 1.68 -9.04 -30.98
N GLY A 189 0.86 -8.44 -30.11
CA GLY A 189 1.20 -7.21 -29.38
C GLY A 189 2.13 -7.41 -28.20
N VAL A 190 2.60 -6.30 -27.63
CA VAL A 190 3.37 -6.23 -26.40
C VAL A 190 2.43 -5.94 -25.22
N VAL A 191 2.32 -6.86 -24.28
CA VAL A 191 1.55 -6.66 -23.05
C VAL A 191 2.47 -6.67 -21.82
N ILE A 192 2.24 -5.73 -20.91
CA ILE A 192 2.98 -5.63 -19.66
C ILE A 192 2.02 -5.85 -18.48
N ASP A 193 2.29 -6.85 -17.65
CA ASP A 193 1.60 -7.09 -16.36
C ASP A 193 2.34 -6.32 -15.26
N VAL A 194 1.77 -5.21 -14.80
CA VAL A 194 2.40 -4.32 -13.82
C VAL A 194 1.83 -4.58 -12.42
N GLY A 195 2.70 -4.97 -11.50
CA GLY A 195 2.31 -5.54 -10.21
C GLY A 195 1.88 -6.99 -10.37
N CYS A 196 2.64 -7.76 -11.16
CA CYS A 196 2.27 -9.11 -11.57
C CYS A 196 2.19 -10.12 -10.41
N GLY A 197 2.74 -9.80 -9.24
CA GLY A 197 2.77 -10.69 -8.08
C GLY A 197 3.36 -12.07 -8.43
N THR A 198 2.64 -13.13 -8.08
CA THR A 198 3.00 -14.52 -8.39
C THR A 198 2.68 -14.96 -9.82
N GLY A 199 2.37 -14.00 -10.73
CA GLY A 199 2.18 -14.23 -12.16
C GLY A 199 0.84 -14.86 -12.55
N ARG A 200 -0.24 -14.60 -11.80
CA ARG A 200 -1.56 -15.22 -12.03
C ARG A 200 -2.16 -14.89 -13.40
N ALA A 201 -1.89 -13.69 -13.94
CA ALA A 201 -2.36 -13.26 -15.25
C ALA A 201 -1.52 -13.81 -16.42
N LEU A 202 -0.25 -14.16 -16.20
CA LEU A 202 0.72 -14.42 -17.26
C LEU A 202 0.31 -15.52 -18.25
N PRO A 203 -0.25 -16.67 -17.82
CA PRO A 203 -0.71 -17.70 -18.77
C PRO A 203 -1.80 -17.18 -19.71
N ALA A 204 -2.78 -16.45 -19.18
CA ALA A 204 -3.88 -15.89 -19.99
C ALA A 204 -3.41 -14.74 -20.90
N LEU A 205 -2.49 -13.89 -20.44
CA LEU A 205 -1.86 -12.86 -21.27
C LEU A 205 -1.06 -13.48 -22.41
N ARG A 206 -0.30 -14.55 -22.14
CA ARG A 206 0.42 -15.30 -23.17
C ARG A 206 -0.52 -15.86 -24.22
N GLN A 207 -1.64 -16.44 -23.80
CA GLN A 207 -2.67 -16.95 -24.70
C GLN A 207 -3.28 -15.83 -25.56
N ALA A 208 -3.56 -14.68 -24.95
CA ALA A 208 -4.19 -13.54 -25.64
C ALA A 208 -3.30 -12.95 -26.74
N VAL A 209 -1.98 -12.78 -26.49
CA VAL A 209 -1.08 -12.22 -27.51
C VAL A 209 -0.52 -13.27 -28.47
N GLY A 210 -0.66 -14.58 -28.18
CA GLY A 210 -0.18 -15.68 -29.05
C GLY A 210 1.34 -15.80 -29.08
N SER A 211 1.90 -16.69 -29.90
CA SER A 211 3.35 -16.96 -30.00
C SER A 211 4.17 -15.74 -30.39
N ASP A 212 3.62 -14.92 -31.27
CA ASP A 212 4.31 -13.78 -31.89
C ASP A 212 4.30 -12.51 -31.02
N GLY A 213 3.46 -12.51 -29.96
CA GLY A 213 3.41 -11.39 -29.03
C GLY A 213 4.49 -11.46 -27.94
N THR A 214 4.57 -10.41 -27.15
CA THR A 214 5.51 -10.32 -26.02
C THR A 214 4.76 -10.11 -24.71
N VAL A 215 5.09 -10.90 -23.68
CA VAL A 215 4.59 -10.73 -22.32
C VAL A 215 5.74 -10.32 -21.41
N ILE A 216 5.58 -9.21 -20.72
CA ILE A 216 6.53 -8.70 -19.72
C ILE A 216 5.80 -8.61 -18.39
N ALA A 217 6.42 -9.07 -17.32
CA ALA A 217 5.89 -9.05 -15.97
C ALA A 217 6.77 -8.21 -15.06
N VAL A 218 6.16 -7.23 -14.41
CA VAL A 218 6.86 -6.28 -13.54
C VAL A 218 6.31 -6.38 -12.12
N ASP A 219 7.18 -6.53 -11.15
CA ASP A 219 6.83 -6.41 -9.73
C ASP A 219 7.94 -5.69 -8.96
N LEU A 220 7.57 -5.04 -7.85
CA LEU A 220 8.52 -4.38 -6.96
C LEU A 220 9.21 -5.37 -6.02
N THR A 221 8.60 -6.56 -5.80
CA THR A 221 8.96 -7.54 -4.77
C THR A 221 9.67 -8.75 -5.39
N PRO A 222 10.98 -8.97 -5.11
CA PRO A 222 11.74 -10.08 -5.68
C PRO A 222 11.12 -11.46 -5.38
N GLU A 223 10.56 -11.64 -4.18
CA GLU A 223 9.92 -12.87 -3.73
C GLU A 223 8.69 -13.21 -4.60
N MET A 224 7.90 -12.21 -4.99
CA MET A 224 6.78 -12.38 -5.90
C MET A 224 7.24 -12.91 -7.27
N LEU A 225 8.25 -12.28 -7.86
CA LEU A 225 8.82 -12.72 -9.15
C LEU A 225 9.44 -14.12 -9.07
N ARG A 226 10.10 -14.46 -7.96
CA ARG A 226 10.62 -15.80 -7.72
C ARG A 226 9.49 -16.84 -7.70
N HIS A 227 8.37 -16.56 -7.03
CA HIS A 227 7.22 -17.45 -7.01
C HIS A 227 6.53 -17.58 -8.37
N ALA A 228 6.44 -16.51 -9.16
CA ALA A 228 5.96 -16.58 -10.54
C ALA A 228 6.79 -17.54 -11.39
N ARG A 229 8.11 -17.50 -11.23
CA ARG A 229 9.04 -18.42 -11.92
C ARG A 229 8.91 -19.86 -11.45
N VAL A 230 8.94 -20.10 -10.15
CA VAL A 230 8.85 -21.47 -9.56
C VAL A 230 7.53 -22.16 -9.92
N LYS A 231 6.44 -21.41 -10.02
CA LYS A 231 5.14 -21.95 -10.44
C LYS A 231 5.00 -22.17 -11.96
N GLY A 232 6.06 -21.94 -12.74
CA GLY A 232 6.04 -22.10 -14.19
C GLY A 232 5.20 -21.08 -14.95
N ARG A 233 4.57 -20.12 -14.26
CA ARG A 233 3.70 -19.11 -14.90
C ARG A 233 4.47 -18.12 -15.77
N ALA A 234 5.75 -17.91 -15.46
CA ALA A 234 6.63 -17.02 -16.20
C ALA A 234 7.42 -17.72 -17.32
N ALA A 235 7.06 -18.95 -17.72
CA ALA A 235 7.82 -19.73 -18.71
C ALA A 235 8.01 -18.98 -20.05
N HIS A 236 7.08 -18.10 -20.39
CA HIS A 236 7.08 -17.33 -21.65
C HIS A 236 6.92 -15.82 -21.40
N ALA A 237 7.38 -15.31 -20.25
CA ALA A 237 7.34 -13.91 -19.89
C ALA A 237 8.71 -13.42 -19.40
N ALA A 238 9.10 -12.20 -19.77
CA ALA A 238 10.25 -11.53 -19.18
C ALA A 238 9.88 -10.97 -17.80
N LEU A 239 10.63 -11.34 -16.74
CA LEU A 239 10.44 -10.84 -15.39
C LEU A 239 11.36 -9.66 -15.12
N ILE A 240 10.79 -8.53 -14.68
CA ILE A 240 11.51 -7.29 -14.40
C ILE A 240 11.20 -6.83 -12.97
N LEU A 241 12.25 -6.62 -12.18
CA LEU A 241 12.15 -6.01 -10.85
C LEU A 241 12.16 -4.49 -11.02
N ALA A 242 11.00 -3.84 -10.85
CA ALA A 242 10.91 -2.38 -11.00
C ALA A 242 9.75 -1.81 -10.18
N ASP A 243 9.84 -0.50 -9.90
CA ASP A 243 8.78 0.31 -9.31
C ASP A 243 7.82 0.78 -10.41
N ALA A 244 6.54 0.51 -10.24
CA ALA A 244 5.48 0.91 -11.18
C ALA A 244 5.38 2.43 -11.38
N ARG A 245 5.93 3.23 -10.47
CA ARG A 245 6.03 4.69 -10.58
C ARG A 245 7.16 5.15 -11.52
N HIS A 246 8.13 4.26 -11.82
CA HIS A 246 9.33 4.54 -12.62
C HIS A 246 9.67 3.34 -13.50
N LEU A 247 8.80 3.05 -14.47
CA LEU A 247 8.95 1.87 -15.32
C LEU A 247 10.11 2.04 -16.33
N PRO A 248 10.99 1.05 -16.47
CA PRO A 248 12.19 1.13 -17.32
C PRO A 248 11.88 0.81 -18.79
N PHE A 249 10.79 1.39 -19.31
CA PHE A 249 10.37 1.20 -20.69
C PHE A 249 10.34 2.53 -21.44
N ALA A 250 10.60 2.48 -22.74
CA ALA A 250 10.42 3.62 -23.63
C ALA A 250 8.93 4.06 -23.66
N SER A 251 8.70 5.32 -23.98
CA SER A 251 7.35 5.82 -24.23
C SER A 251 6.72 5.09 -25.40
N ALA A 252 5.40 4.83 -25.33
CA ALA A 252 4.62 4.18 -26.38
C ALA A 252 5.20 2.82 -26.84
N SER A 253 5.70 2.00 -25.90
CA SER A 253 6.31 0.69 -26.18
C SER A 253 5.36 -0.50 -25.97
N ALA A 254 4.24 -0.32 -25.28
CA ALA A 254 3.28 -1.37 -24.97
C ALA A 254 1.96 -1.18 -25.73
N ASP A 255 1.35 -2.28 -26.18
CA ASP A 255 0.00 -2.30 -26.76
C ASP A 255 -1.08 -2.43 -25.69
N ALA A 256 -0.76 -3.08 -24.56
CA ALA A 256 -1.66 -3.20 -23.42
C ALA A 256 -0.90 -3.27 -22.08
N ILE A 257 -1.51 -2.73 -21.05
CA ILE A 257 -1.10 -2.87 -19.66
C ILE A 257 -2.20 -3.64 -18.92
N PHE A 258 -1.80 -4.68 -18.21
CA PHE A 258 -2.64 -5.36 -17.21
C PHE A 258 -2.15 -5.00 -15.82
N ALA A 259 -3.06 -4.68 -14.91
CA ALA A 259 -2.73 -4.29 -13.54
C ALA A 259 -3.79 -4.81 -12.57
N ALA A 260 -3.50 -5.94 -11.91
CA ALA A 260 -4.39 -6.52 -10.93
C ALA A 260 -4.04 -6.06 -9.52
N GLY A 261 -4.96 -5.34 -8.86
CA GLY A 261 -4.79 -4.87 -7.48
C GLY A 261 -3.73 -3.79 -7.29
N LEU A 262 -3.12 -3.26 -8.34
CA LEU A 262 -1.99 -2.32 -8.27
C LEU A 262 -2.39 -0.94 -7.75
N ILE A 263 -3.43 -0.34 -8.31
CA ILE A 263 -3.75 1.09 -8.15
C ILE A 263 -3.99 1.47 -6.69
N THR A 264 -4.65 0.62 -5.93
CA THR A 264 -4.93 0.85 -4.50
C THR A 264 -3.70 0.81 -3.60
N HIS A 265 -2.58 0.32 -4.11
CA HIS A 265 -1.30 0.29 -3.40
C HIS A 265 -0.37 1.45 -3.77
N MET A 266 -0.73 2.26 -4.77
CA MET A 266 0.07 3.42 -5.15
C MET A 266 -0.22 4.62 -4.26
N PRO A 267 0.80 5.32 -3.74
CA PRO A 267 0.61 6.51 -2.91
C PRO A 267 0.04 7.70 -3.69
N ASP A 268 0.31 7.77 -4.99
CA ASP A 268 -0.24 8.75 -5.93
C ASP A 268 -0.79 8.02 -7.17
N THR A 269 -2.11 7.82 -7.16
CA THR A 269 -2.82 7.15 -8.27
C THR A 269 -2.63 7.86 -9.60
N GLN A 270 -2.64 9.20 -9.61
CA GLN A 270 -2.52 9.95 -10.86
C GLN A 270 -1.09 9.85 -11.44
N ALA A 271 -0.07 9.93 -10.59
CA ALA A 271 1.31 9.72 -11.03
C ALA A 271 1.50 8.31 -11.61
N GLY A 272 0.93 7.29 -10.96
CA GLY A 272 0.90 5.93 -11.47
C GLY A 272 0.22 5.81 -12.83
N LEU A 273 -1.00 6.33 -12.96
CA LEU A 273 -1.73 6.31 -14.23
C LEU A 273 -1.01 7.07 -15.36
N ARG A 274 -0.35 8.22 -15.05
CA ARG A 274 0.50 8.92 -16.03
C ARG A 274 1.69 8.07 -16.48
N GLN A 275 2.30 7.34 -15.58
CA GLN A 275 3.43 6.46 -15.93
C GLN A 275 2.99 5.29 -16.81
N LEU A 276 1.84 4.68 -16.51
CA LEU A 276 1.25 3.65 -17.38
C LEU A 276 0.88 4.23 -18.75
N ALA A 277 0.31 5.45 -18.81
CA ALA A 277 0.01 6.13 -20.06
C ALA A 277 1.27 6.43 -20.89
N ARG A 278 2.37 6.82 -20.24
CA ARG A 278 3.64 7.11 -20.95
C ARG A 278 4.13 5.91 -21.76
N ILE A 279 4.09 4.72 -21.16
CA ILE A 279 4.62 3.53 -21.82
C ILE A 279 3.64 2.87 -22.81
N THR A 280 2.36 3.25 -22.76
CA THR A 280 1.33 2.68 -23.64
C THR A 280 1.20 3.51 -24.92
N ARG A 281 1.10 2.83 -26.06
CA ARG A 281 0.87 3.47 -27.37
C ARG A 281 -0.50 4.15 -27.41
N PRO A 282 -0.68 5.23 -28.21
CA PRO A 282 -2.01 5.74 -28.52
C PRO A 282 -2.91 4.61 -29.04
N GLY A 283 -4.14 4.53 -28.56
CA GLY A 283 -5.06 3.43 -28.84
C GLY A 283 -4.79 2.13 -28.05
N GLY A 284 -3.70 2.04 -27.30
CA GLY A 284 -3.40 0.90 -26.43
C GLY A 284 -4.31 0.84 -25.18
N LEU A 285 -4.32 -0.30 -24.50
CA LEU A 285 -5.26 -0.62 -23.43
C LEU A 285 -4.64 -0.54 -22.06
N LEU A 286 -5.40 -0.06 -21.08
CA LEU A 286 -5.17 -0.27 -19.64
C LEU A 286 -6.31 -1.14 -19.10
N ILE A 287 -5.96 -2.26 -18.46
CA ILE A 287 -6.91 -3.20 -17.88
C ILE A 287 -6.62 -3.23 -16.37
N LEU A 288 -7.50 -2.63 -15.57
CA LEU A 288 -7.49 -2.68 -14.12
C LEU A 288 -8.41 -3.81 -13.66
N PHE A 289 -7.89 -4.71 -12.85
CA PHE A 289 -8.61 -5.93 -12.45
C PHE A 289 -8.44 -6.25 -10.97
N HIS A 290 -9.46 -6.87 -10.40
CA HIS A 290 -9.39 -7.60 -9.13
C HIS A 290 -10.41 -8.76 -9.15
N PRO A 291 -10.08 -9.98 -8.61
CA PRO A 291 -10.99 -11.13 -8.61
C PRO A 291 -12.14 -11.03 -7.60
N SER A 292 -12.32 -9.88 -6.97
CA SER A 292 -13.47 -9.53 -6.12
C SER A 292 -13.85 -8.10 -6.40
N GLY A 293 -15.15 -7.77 -6.36
CA GLY A 293 -15.60 -6.39 -6.42
C GLY A 293 -15.20 -5.59 -5.19
N ARG A 294 -15.27 -4.27 -5.29
CA ARG A 294 -14.84 -3.34 -4.23
C ARG A 294 -15.61 -3.56 -2.94
N ALA A 295 -16.94 -3.76 -3.01
CA ALA A 295 -17.79 -3.98 -1.85
C ALA A 295 -17.42 -5.29 -1.12
N ALA A 296 -17.25 -6.39 -1.86
CA ALA A 296 -16.87 -7.68 -1.31
C ALA A 296 -15.47 -7.63 -0.67
N LEU A 297 -14.54 -6.90 -1.30
CA LEU A 297 -13.19 -6.70 -0.75
C LEU A 297 -13.23 -5.84 0.52
N ALA A 298 -14.00 -4.77 0.55
CA ALA A 298 -14.17 -3.91 1.72
C ALA A 298 -14.78 -4.70 2.89
N ALA A 299 -15.84 -5.46 2.65
CA ALA A 299 -16.48 -6.31 3.67
C ALA A 299 -15.50 -7.34 4.25
N ARG A 300 -14.69 -7.99 3.41
CA ARG A 300 -13.63 -8.94 3.86
C ARG A 300 -12.63 -8.30 4.80
N HIS A 301 -12.37 -7.01 4.64
CA HIS A 301 -11.43 -6.23 5.45
C HIS A 301 -12.11 -5.46 6.58
N GLY A 302 -13.42 -5.64 6.80
CA GLY A 302 -14.18 -4.96 7.84
C GLY A 302 -14.25 -3.43 7.69
N ARG A 303 -14.18 -2.92 6.45
CA ARG A 303 -14.20 -1.48 6.15
C ARG A 303 -15.41 -1.10 5.29
N THR A 304 -15.78 0.16 5.36
CA THR A 304 -16.81 0.77 4.51
C THR A 304 -16.16 1.31 3.22
N LEU A 305 -16.90 1.31 2.12
CA LEU A 305 -16.48 1.97 0.87
C LEU A 305 -16.61 3.48 1.00
N GLU A 306 -15.55 4.18 0.60
CA GLU A 306 -15.56 5.64 0.52
C GLU A 306 -15.80 6.11 -0.92
N PRO A 307 -16.56 7.20 -1.12
CA PRO A 307 -16.89 7.71 -2.46
C PRO A 307 -15.67 8.19 -3.27
N ASP A 308 -14.59 8.58 -2.60
CA ASP A 308 -13.36 9.12 -3.17
C ASP A 308 -12.24 8.08 -3.32
N GLU A 309 -12.52 6.80 -3.05
CA GLU A 309 -11.54 5.73 -3.30
C GLU A 309 -11.05 5.73 -4.76
N PRO A 310 -9.76 5.44 -5.01
CA PRO A 310 -9.18 5.50 -6.35
C PRO A 310 -9.93 4.75 -7.43
N LEU A 311 -10.57 3.63 -7.07
CA LEU A 311 -11.34 2.78 -7.99
C LEU A 311 -12.85 3.06 -7.95
N ALA A 312 -13.35 4.04 -7.17
CA ALA A 312 -14.74 4.47 -7.26
C ALA A 312 -15.05 5.03 -8.66
N ALA A 313 -16.21 4.72 -9.23
CA ALA A 313 -16.53 5.02 -10.63
C ALA A 313 -16.23 6.48 -11.03
N ALA A 314 -16.77 7.44 -10.29
CA ALA A 314 -16.56 8.85 -10.57
C ALA A 314 -15.10 9.28 -10.37
N GLN A 315 -14.41 8.75 -9.37
CA GLN A 315 -13.01 9.05 -9.10
C GLN A 315 -12.10 8.46 -10.18
N LEU A 316 -12.32 7.20 -10.56
CA LEU A 316 -11.55 6.55 -11.63
C LEU A 316 -11.76 7.26 -12.97
N GLN A 317 -13.02 7.64 -13.29
CA GLN A 317 -13.32 8.41 -14.49
C GLN A 317 -12.54 9.73 -14.56
N ARG A 318 -12.50 10.48 -13.44
CA ARG A 318 -11.73 11.73 -13.37
C ARG A 318 -10.22 11.48 -13.49
N SER A 319 -9.70 10.51 -12.75
CA SER A 319 -8.26 10.21 -12.71
C SER A 319 -7.74 9.70 -14.05
N THR A 320 -8.50 8.84 -14.74
CA THR A 320 -8.16 8.34 -16.09
C THR A 320 -8.19 9.48 -17.09
N ALA A 321 -9.24 10.29 -17.14
CA ALA A 321 -9.33 11.44 -18.06
C ALA A 321 -8.17 12.42 -17.85
N ALA A 322 -7.83 12.76 -16.61
CA ALA A 322 -6.73 13.67 -16.26
C ALA A 322 -5.33 13.13 -16.61
N THR A 323 -5.21 11.85 -16.96
CA THR A 323 -3.94 11.17 -17.21
C THR A 323 -3.82 10.59 -18.62
N GLY A 324 -4.73 11.00 -19.53
CA GLY A 324 -4.70 10.66 -20.95
C GLY A 324 -5.27 9.28 -21.25
N TRP A 325 -6.24 8.84 -20.48
CA TRP A 325 -7.01 7.62 -20.72
C TRP A 325 -8.48 7.94 -20.91
N HIS A 326 -9.13 7.18 -21.78
CA HIS A 326 -10.59 7.17 -21.94
C HIS A 326 -11.14 5.86 -21.37
N LEU A 327 -11.87 5.95 -20.26
CA LEU A 327 -12.49 4.79 -19.61
C LEU A 327 -13.66 4.29 -20.48
N THR A 328 -13.56 3.04 -20.96
CA THR A 328 -14.55 2.43 -21.85
C THR A 328 -15.40 1.38 -21.17
N THR A 329 -14.91 0.76 -20.11
CA THR A 329 -15.61 -0.27 -19.34
C THR A 329 -15.39 -0.02 -17.86
N TYR A 330 -16.46 -0.13 -17.09
CA TYR A 330 -16.43 -0.15 -15.63
C TYR A 330 -17.43 -1.21 -15.13
N ASP A 331 -16.94 -2.25 -14.48
CA ASP A 331 -17.72 -3.35 -13.94
C ASP A 331 -17.22 -3.63 -12.51
N ASP A 332 -18.04 -3.33 -11.52
CA ASP A 332 -17.78 -3.53 -10.10
C ASP A 332 -18.86 -4.46 -9.51
N ALA A 333 -18.85 -5.70 -9.97
CA ALA A 333 -19.72 -6.76 -9.49
C ALA A 333 -19.14 -7.40 -8.23
N GLU A 334 -19.97 -8.16 -7.49
CA GLU A 334 -19.54 -8.83 -6.27
C GLU A 334 -18.31 -9.75 -6.49
N CYS A 335 -18.32 -10.49 -7.62
CA CYS A 335 -17.31 -11.50 -7.93
C CYS A 335 -16.11 -10.97 -8.71
N ARG A 336 -16.08 -9.68 -9.10
CA ARG A 336 -14.94 -9.07 -9.80
C ARG A 336 -15.03 -7.55 -9.86
N PHE A 337 -13.88 -6.92 -9.97
CA PHE A 337 -13.73 -5.56 -10.46
C PHE A 337 -13.00 -5.59 -11.81
N LEU A 338 -13.52 -4.93 -12.81
CA LEU A 338 -12.87 -4.77 -14.11
C LEU A 338 -13.12 -3.35 -14.66
N ALA A 339 -12.03 -2.64 -14.95
CA ALA A 339 -12.11 -1.39 -15.67
C ALA A 339 -11.14 -1.42 -16.87
N ILE A 340 -11.62 -1.01 -18.05
CA ILE A 340 -10.80 -0.95 -19.26
C ILE A 340 -10.80 0.49 -19.74
N ALA A 341 -9.60 1.00 -20.06
CA ALA A 341 -9.43 2.32 -20.64
C ALA A 341 -8.53 2.26 -21.86
N THR A 342 -8.77 3.17 -22.81
CA THR A 342 -7.96 3.31 -24.04
C THR A 342 -7.09 4.55 -23.91
N ARG A 343 -5.82 4.45 -24.30
CA ARG A 343 -4.86 5.55 -24.34
C ARG A 343 -5.23 6.53 -25.47
N GLN A 344 -5.41 7.80 -25.10
CA GLN A 344 -5.70 8.89 -26.04
C GLN A 344 -4.43 9.47 -26.68
#